data_29618b353a6509290f5e984fce7b9306
#
_entry.id   29618b353a6509290f5e984fce7b9306
#
_cell.length_a   1.000
_cell.length_b   1.000
_cell.length_c   1.000
_cell.angle_alpha   90.00
_cell.angle_beta   90.00
_cell.angle_gamma   90.00
#
_symmetry.space_group_name_H-M   'P 1'
#
loop_
_entity.id
_entity.type
_entity.pdbx_description
1 polymer ?
#
loop_
_entity_poly.entity_id
_entity_poly.type
_entity_poly.pdbx_seq_one_letter_code
_entity_poly.pdbx_strand_id
1 'polypeptide(L)'
;MPSNYTLPISDLYQETYDNQWQEQVQQATSRLERFCVIKSGLTGKLQEFSFVGTTELNEKQGRMQDIVLDELDYFKRRMLPVSFSKHLGYDEDDDIFLHGLDAPVTQTINALKYAAARKMDDVLFGLKKQGGVYVPSKGGIFGTAFAGNDGMEQLELLEANVVAVDYTGGTAKDCPLTIEKLNRGITLLQENGILDDASNAYGDQVCCAITPRMREALINDERLQKADFGFSSLRKSNGALDPIMGIQFIIGPNLPLDEDGDIICPMWMKNSLYFGSWKQNKVTVEKRSDKEDTIQIGLKTIMGATRMREEAFVQIKCKQLS
;
A
#
# COMPACT_ATOMS: atom_id res chain seq x y z
N MET A 1 20.95 43.21 55.28
CA MET A 1 21.08 41.82 55.72
C MET A 1 20.80 40.95 54.54
N PRO A 2 21.68 40.02 54.15
CA PRO A 2 21.38 39.08 53.07
C PRO A 2 20.27 38.13 53.52
N SER A 3 19.19 38.07 52.78
CA SER A 3 18.12 37.10 53.04
C SER A 3 18.67 35.71 52.71
N ASN A 4 18.86 34.89 53.75
CA ASN A 4 19.15 33.48 53.57
C ASN A 4 17.91 32.79 52.98
N TYR A 5 17.89 32.60 51.68
CA TYR A 5 16.90 31.71 51.02
C TYR A 5 17.30 30.25 51.42
N THR A 6 16.64 29.69 52.41
CA THR A 6 16.67 28.25 52.68
C THR A 6 15.70 27.60 51.70
N LEU A 7 16.26 26.97 50.66
CA LEU A 7 15.45 26.09 49.79
C LEU A 7 15.15 24.78 50.54
N PRO A 8 13.91 24.26 50.47
CA PRO A 8 13.63 22.95 51.01
C PRO A 8 14.45 21.88 50.25
N ILE A 9 14.82 20.80 50.92
CA ILE A 9 15.67 19.73 50.37
C ILE A 9 15.03 19.13 49.10
N SER A 10 13.72 19.16 49.00
CA SER A 10 12.99 18.72 47.78
C SER A 10 13.35 19.49 46.50
N ASP A 11 13.73 20.76 46.64
CA ASP A 11 14.12 21.60 45.51
C ASP A 11 15.59 21.37 45.07
N LEU A 12 16.33 20.55 45.84
CA LEU A 12 17.67 20.12 45.50
C LEU A 12 17.70 18.74 44.80
N TYR A 13 16.56 18.10 44.64
CA TYR A 13 16.50 16.83 43.89
C TYR A 13 16.86 17.11 42.44
N GLN A 14 17.90 16.47 41.97
CA GLN A 14 18.28 16.49 40.57
C GLN A 14 17.42 15.48 39.84
N GLU A 15 16.74 15.94 38.79
CA GLU A 15 16.09 15.06 37.83
C GLU A 15 17.19 14.33 37.04
N THR A 16 17.15 13.01 37.06
CA THR A 16 18.03 12.19 36.23
C THR A 16 17.36 11.98 34.89
N TYR A 17 17.99 12.49 33.86
CA TYR A 17 17.54 12.26 32.47
C TYR A 17 18.26 11.04 31.90
N ASP A 18 17.51 10.25 31.09
CA ASP A 18 18.14 9.20 30.31
C ASP A 18 18.97 9.85 29.18
N ASN A 19 20.24 9.53 29.13
CA ASN A 19 21.16 10.07 28.12
C ASN A 19 21.01 9.40 26.75
N GLN A 20 19.95 8.60 26.55
CA GLN A 20 19.70 7.92 25.28
C GLN A 20 18.38 8.36 24.67
N TRP A 21 18.42 8.71 23.39
CA TRP A 21 17.21 8.96 22.60
C TRP A 21 16.49 7.64 22.34
N GLN A 22 15.24 7.55 22.80
CA GLN A 22 14.38 6.40 22.51
C GLN A 22 13.62 6.64 21.23
N GLU A 23 13.65 5.66 20.32
CA GLU A 23 12.84 5.70 19.10
C GLU A 23 11.40 5.30 19.39
N GLN A 24 10.45 6.11 18.92
CA GLN A 24 9.04 5.75 18.99
C GLN A 24 8.75 4.56 18.09
N VAL A 25 8.00 3.57 18.60
CA VAL A 25 7.59 2.41 17.81
C VAL A 25 6.73 2.83 16.63
N GLN A 26 7.19 2.53 15.43
CA GLN A 26 6.51 2.87 14.19
C GLN A 26 6.75 1.81 13.10
N GLN A 27 5.98 1.88 12.02
CA GLN A 27 6.14 0.98 10.89
C GLN A 27 7.51 1.17 10.23
N ALA A 28 8.35 0.14 10.28
CA ALA A 28 9.73 0.19 9.75
C ALA A 28 9.83 -0.16 8.26
N THR A 29 8.94 -1.00 7.76
CA THR A 29 8.95 -1.50 6.37
C THR A 29 7.59 -1.30 5.71
N SER A 30 7.58 -1.22 4.38
CA SER A 30 6.33 -1.23 3.62
C SER A 30 5.60 -2.57 3.80
N ARG A 31 4.28 -2.52 3.96
CA ARG A 31 3.42 -3.70 4.11
C ARG A 31 3.09 -4.33 2.77
N LEU A 32 3.04 -3.51 1.72
CA LEU A 32 2.64 -3.89 0.36
C LEU A 32 3.81 -4.32 -0.52
N GLU A 33 5.04 -4.05 -0.12
CA GLU A 33 6.25 -4.31 -0.92
C GLU A 33 6.34 -5.76 -1.44
N ARG A 34 5.90 -6.73 -0.64
CA ARG A 34 5.93 -8.16 -1.00
C ARG A 34 4.82 -8.58 -1.95
N PHE A 35 3.81 -7.74 -2.14
CA PHE A 35 2.57 -8.02 -2.86
C PHE A 35 2.41 -7.21 -4.14
N CYS A 36 3.54 -6.76 -4.69
CA CYS A 36 3.64 -6.08 -5.97
C CYS A 36 4.92 -6.50 -6.70
N VAL A 37 5.00 -6.17 -7.98
CA VAL A 37 6.21 -6.34 -8.80
C VAL A 37 7.06 -5.08 -8.69
N ILE A 38 8.29 -5.21 -8.20
CA ILE A 38 9.19 -4.08 -7.98
C ILE A 38 10.12 -3.92 -9.20
N LYS A 39 10.18 -2.69 -9.71
CA LYS A 39 11.14 -2.25 -10.74
C LYS A 39 12.00 -1.14 -10.14
N SER A 40 13.28 -1.43 -9.91
CA SER A 40 14.25 -0.47 -9.36
C SER A 40 15.18 0.07 -10.45
N GLY A 41 15.79 1.22 -10.17
CA GLY A 41 16.78 1.82 -11.08
C GLY A 41 16.18 2.41 -12.35
N LEU A 42 14.90 2.82 -12.31
CA LEU A 42 14.25 3.45 -13.45
C LEU A 42 14.87 4.81 -13.74
N THR A 43 14.90 5.16 -15.03
CA THR A 43 15.43 6.44 -15.53
C THR A 43 14.38 7.10 -16.43
N GLY A 44 14.51 8.42 -16.62
CA GLY A 44 13.59 9.17 -17.47
C GLY A 44 12.38 9.73 -16.73
N LYS A 45 11.55 10.45 -17.50
CA LYS A 45 10.39 11.19 -16.98
C LYS A 45 9.18 10.29 -16.67
N LEU A 46 9.12 9.11 -17.31
CA LEU A 46 8.06 8.12 -17.15
C LEU A 46 8.60 6.73 -17.53
N GLN A 47 7.93 5.69 -17.08
CA GLN A 47 8.19 4.32 -17.49
C GLN A 47 6.98 3.79 -18.27
N GLU A 48 7.21 3.30 -19.48
CA GLU A 48 6.20 2.62 -20.28
C GLU A 48 6.36 1.11 -20.17
N PHE A 49 5.24 0.43 -20.12
CA PHE A 49 5.12 -1.02 -20.19
C PHE A 49 4.23 -1.35 -21.39
N SER A 50 4.73 -2.20 -22.28
CA SER A 50 3.97 -2.68 -23.41
C SER A 50 3.60 -4.14 -23.20
N PHE A 51 2.38 -4.52 -23.54
CA PHE A 51 1.92 -5.89 -23.50
C PHE A 51 1.01 -6.17 -24.69
N VAL A 52 0.95 -7.44 -25.03
CA VAL A 52 0.23 -7.97 -26.19
C VAL A 52 -1.15 -8.43 -25.72
N GLY A 53 -2.17 -8.12 -26.50
CA GLY A 53 -3.54 -8.59 -26.29
C GLY A 53 -3.68 -10.10 -26.49
N THR A 54 -4.86 -10.60 -26.21
CA THR A 54 -5.26 -11.98 -26.47
C THR A 54 -5.72 -12.15 -27.89
N THR A 55 -5.48 -13.31 -28.49
CA THR A 55 -5.99 -13.69 -29.82
C THR A 55 -6.73 -15.01 -29.74
N GLU A 56 -7.68 -15.18 -30.63
CA GLU A 56 -8.44 -16.42 -30.74
C GLU A 56 -8.01 -17.19 -31.99
N LEU A 57 -8.17 -18.50 -31.95
CA LEU A 57 -7.91 -19.35 -33.11
C LEU A 57 -9.18 -19.49 -33.94
N ASN A 58 -9.06 -19.20 -35.22
CA ASN A 58 -10.16 -19.39 -36.17
C ASN A 58 -10.23 -20.83 -36.65
N GLU A 59 -11.43 -21.40 -36.68
CA GLU A 59 -11.65 -22.75 -37.22
C GLU A 59 -11.45 -22.76 -38.74
N LYS A 60 -10.67 -23.73 -39.20
CA LYS A 60 -10.44 -23.93 -40.63
C LYS A 60 -11.70 -24.48 -41.31
N GLN A 61 -12.35 -23.66 -42.15
CA GLN A 61 -13.61 -24.00 -42.80
C GLN A 61 -13.52 -24.85 -44.07
N GLY A 62 -12.30 -25.08 -44.59
CA GLY A 62 -12.18 -25.84 -45.84
C GLY A 62 -10.75 -26.32 -46.14
N ARG A 63 -10.65 -27.20 -47.15
CA ARG A 63 -9.36 -27.62 -47.72
C ARG A 63 -8.86 -26.55 -48.67
N MET A 64 -7.61 -26.12 -48.54
CA MET A 64 -6.97 -25.06 -49.35
C MET A 64 -7.62 -23.69 -49.20
N GLN A 65 -8.00 -23.30 -47.97
CA GLN A 65 -8.54 -21.99 -47.68
C GLN A 65 -7.41 -20.94 -47.71
N ASP A 66 -7.74 -19.75 -48.20
CA ASP A 66 -6.84 -18.60 -48.14
C ASP A 66 -6.54 -18.21 -46.69
N ILE A 67 -5.30 -17.82 -46.42
CA ILE A 67 -4.87 -17.39 -45.09
C ILE A 67 -5.23 -15.91 -44.93
N VAL A 68 -6.02 -15.61 -43.92
CA VAL A 68 -6.29 -14.26 -43.46
C VAL A 68 -5.25 -13.95 -42.36
N LEU A 69 -4.55 -12.83 -42.54
CA LEU A 69 -3.61 -12.34 -41.55
C LEU A 69 -4.35 -11.40 -40.60
N ASP A 70 -4.41 -11.74 -39.34
CA ASP A 70 -4.95 -10.91 -38.28
C ASP A 70 -3.79 -10.19 -37.57
N GLU A 71 -4.03 -8.97 -37.10
CA GLU A 71 -3.07 -8.21 -36.30
C GLU A 71 -3.39 -8.38 -34.82
N LEU A 72 -2.35 -8.43 -33.99
CA LEU A 72 -2.48 -8.47 -32.54
C LEU A 72 -2.62 -7.06 -31.98
N ASP A 73 -3.52 -6.92 -31.01
CA ASP A 73 -3.66 -5.66 -30.27
C ASP A 73 -2.49 -5.48 -29.29
N TYR A 74 -1.96 -4.27 -29.28
CA TYR A 74 -0.88 -3.88 -28.37
C TYR A 74 -1.37 -2.80 -27.42
N PHE A 75 -1.14 -3.02 -26.13
CA PHE A 75 -1.52 -2.08 -25.08
C PHE A 75 -0.30 -1.49 -24.41
N LYS A 76 -0.41 -0.23 -24.00
CA LYS A 76 0.62 0.47 -23.24
C LYS A 76 0.09 0.96 -21.92
N ARG A 77 0.90 0.82 -20.88
CA ARG A 77 0.67 1.40 -19.55
C ARG A 77 1.82 2.32 -19.21
N ARG A 78 1.51 3.44 -18.58
CA ARG A 78 2.50 4.41 -18.13
C ARG A 78 2.50 4.53 -16.62
N MET A 79 3.70 4.52 -16.05
CA MET A 79 3.94 4.80 -14.66
C MET A 79 4.61 6.15 -14.52
N LEU A 80 4.02 7.03 -13.72
CA LEU A 80 4.51 8.38 -13.48
C LEU A 80 5.25 8.45 -12.15
N PRO A 81 6.48 9.01 -12.11
CA PRO A 81 7.20 9.23 -10.87
C PRO A 81 6.62 10.39 -10.08
N VAL A 82 6.56 10.22 -8.76
CA VAL A 82 6.25 11.28 -7.81
C VAL A 82 7.45 11.46 -6.89
N SER A 83 7.92 12.69 -6.73
CA SER A 83 9.05 13.03 -5.89
C SER A 83 8.58 13.41 -4.49
N PHE A 84 9.19 12.79 -3.48
CA PHE A 84 8.98 13.10 -2.08
C PHE A 84 10.29 13.53 -1.45
N SER A 85 10.25 14.57 -0.64
CA SER A 85 11.41 15.04 0.11
C SER A 85 10.99 15.57 1.48
N LYS A 86 11.84 15.36 2.46
CA LYS A 86 11.71 15.94 3.79
C LYS A 86 13.10 16.34 4.26
N HIS A 87 13.19 17.54 4.80
CA HIS A 87 14.42 18.05 5.38
C HIS A 87 14.15 18.48 6.82
N LEU A 88 15.06 18.12 7.72
CA LEU A 88 15.04 18.48 9.13
C LEU A 88 16.38 19.15 9.43
N GLY A 89 16.37 20.19 10.24
CA GLY A 89 17.56 20.93 10.64
C GLY A 89 17.75 20.84 12.15
N TYR A 90 19.01 20.83 12.57
CA TYR A 90 19.46 20.99 13.94
C TYR A 90 20.40 22.18 14.00
N ASP A 91 20.20 23.04 14.96
CA ASP A 91 21.04 24.18 15.21
C ASP A 91 22.33 23.75 15.94
N GLU A 92 23.41 24.44 15.73
CA GLU A 92 24.67 24.18 16.42
C GLU A 92 24.56 24.44 17.94
N ASP A 93 23.70 25.41 18.33
CA ASP A 93 23.41 25.72 19.72
C ASP A 93 22.63 24.60 20.44
N ASP A 94 21.90 23.75 19.70
CA ASP A 94 21.16 22.63 20.29
C ASP A 94 22.10 21.65 21.03
N ASP A 95 23.32 21.46 20.55
CA ASP A 95 24.30 20.58 21.21
C ASP A 95 24.70 21.13 22.59
N ILE A 96 24.74 22.45 22.75
CA ILE A 96 25.06 23.13 24.01
C ILE A 96 23.84 23.02 24.97
N PHE A 97 22.63 23.23 24.46
CA PHE A 97 21.43 23.22 25.27
C PHE A 97 20.96 21.82 25.65
N LEU A 98 21.29 20.80 24.87
CA LEU A 98 20.96 19.40 25.16
C LEU A 98 21.80 18.81 26.32
N HIS A 99 22.74 19.56 26.85
CA HIS A 99 23.49 19.26 28.10
C HIS A 99 24.04 17.81 28.18
N GLY A 100 24.78 17.40 27.15
CA GLY A 100 25.41 16.08 27.09
C GLY A 100 24.60 15.00 26.36
N LEU A 101 23.49 15.35 25.75
CA LEU A 101 22.82 14.55 24.74
C LEU A 101 23.31 14.96 23.35
N ASP A 102 23.95 14.04 22.64
CA ASP A 102 24.32 14.28 21.25
C ASP A 102 23.09 14.50 20.38
N ALA A 103 23.20 15.32 19.34
CA ALA A 103 22.11 15.54 18.38
C ALA A 103 21.59 14.21 17.82
N PRO A 104 20.26 13.96 17.78
CA PRO A 104 19.69 12.65 17.43
C PRO A 104 19.71 12.40 15.91
N VAL A 105 20.88 12.49 15.28
CA VAL A 105 21.07 12.34 13.82
C VAL A 105 20.63 10.96 13.34
N THR A 106 21.06 9.91 14.03
CA THR A 106 20.75 8.52 13.66
C THR A 106 19.25 8.22 13.79
N GLN A 107 18.65 8.62 14.90
CA GLN A 107 17.21 8.44 15.14
C GLN A 107 16.36 9.22 14.13
N THR A 108 16.82 10.41 13.77
CA THR A 108 16.18 11.23 12.73
C THR A 108 16.26 10.55 11.35
N ILE A 109 17.41 9.98 11.01
CA ILE A 109 17.57 9.22 9.76
C ILE A 109 16.62 8.01 9.74
N ASN A 110 16.51 7.28 10.85
CA ASN A 110 15.59 6.15 10.96
C ASN A 110 14.13 6.58 10.84
N ALA A 111 13.75 7.66 11.53
CA ALA A 111 12.39 8.22 11.42
C ALA A 111 12.04 8.63 9.98
N LEU A 112 12.99 9.22 9.24
CA LEU A 112 12.80 9.56 7.82
C LEU A 112 12.66 8.32 6.93
N LYS A 113 13.46 7.27 7.17
CA LYS A 113 13.34 5.97 6.45
C LYS A 113 11.98 5.32 6.70
N TYR A 114 11.51 5.32 7.94
CA TYR A 114 10.18 4.79 8.29
C TYR A 114 9.05 5.61 7.66
N ALA A 115 9.19 6.92 7.59
CA ALA A 115 8.26 7.78 6.87
C ALA A 115 8.22 7.47 5.36
N ALA A 116 9.38 7.16 4.75
CA ALA A 116 9.44 6.75 3.35
C ALA A 116 8.75 5.40 3.11
N ALA A 117 8.89 4.43 4.03
CA ALA A 117 8.21 3.14 3.95
C ALA A 117 6.68 3.29 4.00
N ARG A 118 6.16 4.12 4.92
CA ARG A 118 4.73 4.45 4.96
C ARG A 118 4.25 5.15 3.69
N LYS A 119 5.11 6.03 3.13
CA LYS A 119 4.78 6.73 1.88
C LYS A 119 4.78 5.81 0.67
N MET A 120 5.60 4.76 0.68
CA MET A 120 5.56 3.69 -0.33
C MET A 120 4.21 2.98 -0.32
N ASP A 121 3.66 2.66 0.86
CA ASP A 121 2.32 2.07 0.97
C ASP A 121 1.23 3.00 0.40
N ASP A 122 1.28 4.31 0.70
CA ASP A 122 0.34 5.29 0.15
C ASP A 122 0.40 5.34 -1.39
N VAL A 123 1.61 5.29 -1.97
CA VAL A 123 1.81 5.29 -3.43
C VAL A 123 1.31 3.99 -4.07
N LEU A 124 1.53 2.83 -3.43
CA LEU A 124 1.02 1.54 -3.89
C LEU A 124 -0.50 1.48 -3.85
N PHE A 125 -1.12 1.99 -2.79
CA PHE A 125 -2.57 2.15 -2.76
C PHE A 125 -3.06 3.21 -3.77
N GLY A 126 -2.21 4.11 -4.23
CA GLY A 126 -2.61 5.23 -5.06
C GLY A 126 -3.41 6.28 -4.29
N LEU A 127 -3.09 6.47 -3.02
CA LEU A 127 -3.80 7.35 -2.11
C LEU A 127 -2.96 8.56 -1.71
N LYS A 128 -3.63 9.68 -1.53
CA LYS A 128 -3.05 10.91 -0.98
C LYS A 128 -3.86 11.36 0.23
N LYS A 129 -3.18 11.64 1.33
CA LYS A 129 -3.83 12.20 2.51
C LYS A 129 -4.11 13.68 2.29
N GLN A 130 -5.39 14.07 2.32
CA GLN A 130 -5.85 15.45 2.19
C GLN A 130 -6.87 15.75 3.28
N GLY A 131 -6.61 16.73 4.13
CA GLY A 131 -7.54 17.08 5.22
C GLY A 131 -7.81 15.96 6.23
N GLY A 132 -6.92 14.97 6.37
CA GLY A 132 -7.12 13.82 7.25
C GLY A 132 -7.72 12.58 6.57
N VAL A 133 -8.32 12.73 5.39
CA VAL A 133 -8.95 11.66 4.61
C VAL A 133 -8.01 11.18 3.51
N TYR A 134 -8.08 9.91 3.16
CA TYR A 134 -7.37 9.32 2.03
C TYR A 134 -8.21 9.42 0.77
N VAL A 135 -7.71 10.16 -0.22
CA VAL A 135 -8.36 10.33 -1.52
C VAL A 135 -7.52 9.69 -2.63
N PRO A 136 -8.14 9.15 -3.69
CA PRO A 136 -7.42 8.61 -4.83
C PRO A 136 -6.48 9.65 -5.45
N SER A 137 -5.33 9.19 -5.93
CA SER A 137 -4.32 10.01 -6.59
C SER A 137 -3.91 9.42 -7.93
N LYS A 138 -2.70 9.68 -8.41
CA LYS A 138 -2.21 9.12 -9.67
C LYS A 138 -1.56 7.77 -9.43
N GLY A 139 -1.96 6.76 -10.22
CA GLY A 139 -1.40 5.41 -10.17
C GLY A 139 -1.79 4.60 -8.93
N GLY A 140 -1.14 3.45 -8.73
CA GLY A 140 -1.46 2.54 -7.63
C GLY A 140 -2.80 1.81 -7.80
N ILE A 141 -3.34 1.25 -6.70
CA ILE A 141 -4.57 0.45 -6.73
C ILE A 141 -5.81 1.31 -6.99
N PHE A 142 -6.00 2.39 -6.22
CA PHE A 142 -7.20 3.23 -6.30
C PHE A 142 -7.03 4.46 -7.20
N GLY A 143 -5.80 4.84 -7.51
CA GLY A 143 -5.54 6.03 -8.31
C GLY A 143 -5.78 5.79 -9.80
N THR A 144 -5.77 6.86 -10.57
CA THR A 144 -5.94 6.83 -12.03
C THR A 144 -4.75 6.16 -12.70
N ALA A 145 -4.99 5.12 -13.50
CA ALA A 145 -3.98 4.52 -14.37
C ALA A 145 -3.95 5.25 -15.72
N PHE A 146 -2.78 5.29 -16.35
CA PHE A 146 -2.57 5.97 -17.63
C PHE A 146 -2.26 4.95 -18.72
N ALA A 147 -3.03 5.01 -19.81
CA ALA A 147 -2.94 4.11 -20.95
C ALA A 147 -2.92 4.87 -22.29
N GLY A 148 -3.08 4.14 -23.37
CA GLY A 148 -3.16 4.64 -24.72
C GLY A 148 -1.80 4.99 -25.33
N ASN A 149 -1.77 5.20 -26.64
CA ASN A 149 -0.55 5.53 -27.37
C ASN A 149 0.00 6.90 -26.96
N ASP A 150 -0.88 7.84 -26.63
CA ASP A 150 -0.50 9.19 -26.18
C ASP A 150 -0.27 9.24 -24.66
N GLY A 151 -0.61 8.16 -23.93
CA GLY A 151 -0.55 8.08 -22.46
C GLY A 151 -1.43 9.10 -21.75
N MET A 152 -2.46 9.59 -22.43
CA MET A 152 -3.44 10.55 -21.90
C MET A 152 -4.74 9.87 -21.49
N GLU A 153 -4.97 8.65 -21.96
CA GLU A 153 -6.15 7.88 -21.58
C GLU A 153 -6.09 7.54 -20.09
N GLN A 154 -7.08 8.01 -19.37
CA GLN A 154 -7.21 7.78 -17.94
C GLN A 154 -8.15 6.61 -17.72
N LEU A 155 -7.66 5.59 -17.03
CA LEU A 155 -8.44 4.41 -16.68
C LEU A 155 -8.70 4.40 -15.18
N GLU A 156 -9.96 4.29 -14.85
CA GLU A 156 -10.44 4.06 -13.49
C GLU A 156 -10.66 2.57 -13.26
N LEU A 157 -10.94 2.19 -12.03
CA LEU A 157 -11.31 0.82 -11.72
C LEU A 157 -12.67 0.49 -12.32
N LEU A 158 -12.83 -0.75 -12.80
CA LEU A 158 -14.07 -1.19 -13.43
C LEU A 158 -15.22 -1.21 -12.41
N GLU A 159 -16.32 -0.58 -12.73
CA GLU A 159 -17.56 -0.62 -11.92
C GLU A 159 -18.12 -2.05 -11.79
N ALA A 160 -17.92 -2.88 -12.81
CA ALA A 160 -18.31 -4.30 -12.79
C ALA A 160 -17.54 -5.11 -11.73
N ASN A 161 -16.36 -4.66 -11.34
CA ASN A 161 -15.50 -5.32 -10.36
C ASN A 161 -15.72 -4.80 -8.93
N VAL A 162 -16.92 -4.37 -8.62
CA VAL A 162 -17.29 -3.90 -7.28
C VAL A 162 -18.24 -4.90 -6.61
N VAL A 163 -17.86 -5.37 -5.42
CA VAL A 163 -18.75 -6.12 -4.54
C VAL A 163 -19.47 -5.13 -3.63
N ALA A 164 -20.79 -5.12 -3.70
CA ALA A 164 -21.62 -4.17 -2.97
C ALA A 164 -21.55 -4.37 -1.45
N VAL A 165 -21.85 -3.31 -0.68
CA VAL A 165 -21.81 -3.33 0.79
C VAL A 165 -22.84 -4.27 1.39
N ASP A 166 -23.97 -4.46 0.72
CA ASP A 166 -25.11 -5.28 1.12
C ASP A 166 -25.05 -6.73 0.60
N TYR A 167 -23.97 -7.11 -0.09
CA TYR A 167 -23.80 -8.46 -0.62
C TYR A 167 -23.57 -9.48 0.50
N THR A 168 -24.49 -10.41 0.66
CA THR A 168 -24.44 -11.49 1.67
C THR A 168 -24.56 -12.90 1.08
N GLY A 169 -24.69 -13.02 -0.25
CA GLY A 169 -25.03 -14.30 -0.90
C GLY A 169 -26.48 -14.73 -0.72
N GLY A 170 -27.31 -13.93 -0.04
CA GLY A 170 -28.73 -14.16 0.24
C GLY A 170 -29.50 -12.86 0.28
N THR A 171 -30.26 -12.62 1.38
CA THR A 171 -30.98 -11.35 1.55
C THR A 171 -30.01 -10.20 1.77
N ALA A 172 -30.11 -9.16 0.94
CA ALA A 172 -29.27 -7.99 0.99
C ALA A 172 -29.31 -7.31 2.38
N LYS A 173 -28.17 -7.09 2.97
CA LYS A 173 -27.99 -6.40 4.27
C LYS A 173 -26.59 -5.85 4.36
N ASP A 174 -26.47 -4.59 4.77
CA ASP A 174 -25.16 -3.98 5.03
C ASP A 174 -24.38 -4.83 6.01
N CYS A 175 -23.20 -5.28 5.60
CA CYS A 175 -22.37 -6.17 6.38
C CYS A 175 -20.89 -5.79 6.29
N PRO A 176 -20.10 -6.13 7.33
CA PRO A 176 -18.65 -6.01 7.27
C PRO A 176 -18.08 -6.99 6.24
N LEU A 177 -16.77 -7.18 6.25
CA LEU A 177 -16.13 -8.18 5.40
C LEU A 177 -16.54 -9.59 5.82
N THR A 178 -17.14 -10.36 4.92
CA THR A 178 -17.62 -11.74 5.12
C THR A 178 -16.95 -12.68 4.10
N ILE A 179 -17.07 -13.99 4.36
CA ILE A 179 -16.55 -15.03 3.46
C ILE A 179 -17.25 -14.96 2.10
N GLU A 180 -18.56 -14.66 2.08
CA GLU A 180 -19.34 -14.54 0.86
C GLU A 180 -18.83 -13.41 -0.04
N LYS A 181 -18.45 -12.27 0.55
CA LYS A 181 -17.85 -11.16 -0.19
C LYS A 181 -16.48 -11.53 -0.77
N LEU A 182 -15.67 -12.26 0.00
CA LEU A 182 -14.38 -12.75 -0.49
C LEU A 182 -14.57 -13.74 -1.64
N ASN A 183 -15.51 -14.68 -1.51
CA ASN A 183 -15.89 -15.60 -2.59
C ASN A 183 -16.34 -14.86 -3.84
N ARG A 184 -17.21 -13.86 -3.70
CA ARG A 184 -17.66 -13.06 -4.85
C ARG A 184 -16.50 -12.33 -5.51
N GLY A 185 -15.55 -11.80 -4.72
CA GLY A 185 -14.33 -11.20 -5.25
C GLY A 185 -13.49 -12.17 -6.08
N ILE A 186 -13.31 -13.41 -5.60
CA ILE A 186 -12.61 -14.47 -6.36
C ILE A 186 -13.39 -14.80 -7.65
N THR A 187 -14.70 -14.96 -7.55
CA THR A 187 -15.54 -15.26 -8.71
C THR A 187 -15.41 -14.18 -9.79
N LEU A 188 -15.39 -12.90 -9.41
CA LEU A 188 -15.18 -11.81 -10.37
C LEU A 188 -13.81 -11.90 -11.05
N LEU A 189 -12.74 -12.25 -10.33
CA LEU A 189 -11.42 -12.46 -10.93
C LEU A 189 -11.41 -13.64 -11.90
N GLN A 190 -12.19 -14.70 -11.61
CA GLN A 190 -12.34 -15.86 -12.49
C GLN A 190 -13.20 -15.52 -13.73
N GLU A 191 -14.33 -14.83 -13.54
CA GLU A 191 -15.20 -14.34 -14.63
C GLU A 191 -14.41 -13.45 -15.61
N ASN A 192 -13.45 -12.68 -15.12
CA ASN A 192 -12.55 -11.85 -15.95
C ASN A 192 -11.41 -12.67 -16.61
N GLY A 193 -11.33 -13.98 -16.38
CA GLY A 193 -10.28 -14.83 -16.94
C GLY A 193 -8.85 -14.54 -16.41
N ILE A 194 -8.74 -13.84 -15.29
CA ILE A 194 -7.44 -13.53 -14.66
C ILE A 194 -6.98 -14.63 -13.72
N LEU A 195 -7.94 -15.29 -13.06
CA LEU A 195 -7.69 -16.39 -12.14
C LEU A 195 -8.31 -17.68 -12.72
N ASP A 196 -7.49 -18.69 -12.97
CA ASP A 196 -7.94 -20.00 -13.40
C ASP A 196 -8.03 -20.95 -12.19
N ASP A 197 -8.94 -21.94 -12.19
CA ASP A 197 -9.14 -22.88 -11.09
C ASP A 197 -7.88 -23.73 -10.78
N ALA A 198 -7.04 -23.96 -11.79
CA ALA A 198 -5.75 -24.65 -11.65
C ALA A 198 -4.61 -23.72 -11.22
N SER A 199 -4.86 -22.53 -10.89
CA SER A 199 -4.00 -21.37 -11.10
C SER A 199 -3.06 -20.97 -10.01
N ASN A 200 -2.66 -21.80 -9.23
CA ASN A 200 -1.29 -21.62 -8.77
C ASN A 200 -0.26 -21.91 -9.89
N ALA A 201 -0.74 -22.23 -11.10
CA ALA A 201 0.11 -22.57 -12.26
C ALA A 201 0.98 -21.41 -12.75
N TYR A 202 0.59 -20.16 -12.52
CA TYR A 202 1.37 -18.98 -12.90
C TYR A 202 2.17 -18.38 -11.73
N GLY A 203 2.16 -19.00 -10.55
CA GLY A 203 2.87 -18.48 -9.37
C GLY A 203 2.35 -17.14 -8.87
N ASP A 204 1.15 -16.76 -9.28
CA ASP A 204 0.54 -15.51 -8.87
C ASP A 204 -0.32 -15.70 -7.61
N GLN A 205 -0.39 -14.67 -6.81
CA GLN A 205 -1.10 -14.68 -5.53
C GLN A 205 -2.23 -13.66 -5.53
N VAL A 206 -3.40 -14.08 -5.07
CA VAL A 206 -4.49 -13.16 -4.75
C VAL A 206 -4.18 -12.50 -3.41
N CYS A 207 -4.17 -11.17 -3.41
CA CYS A 207 -3.91 -10.35 -2.24
C CYS A 207 -5.15 -9.52 -1.90
N CYS A 208 -5.41 -9.34 -0.62
CA CYS A 208 -6.51 -8.50 -0.14
C CYS A 208 -6.05 -7.65 1.03
N ALA A 209 -6.26 -6.33 0.95
CA ALA A 209 -5.97 -5.44 2.05
C ALA A 209 -7.22 -5.24 2.92
N ILE A 210 -7.05 -5.42 4.22
CA ILE A 210 -8.14 -5.34 5.21
C ILE A 210 -7.73 -4.46 6.39
N THR A 211 -8.72 -3.89 7.09
CA THR A 211 -8.46 -3.19 8.34
C THR A 211 -8.32 -4.15 9.52
N PRO A 212 -7.67 -3.74 10.62
CA PRO A 212 -7.58 -4.57 11.82
C PRO A 212 -8.96 -4.99 12.38
N ARG A 213 -9.97 -4.12 12.31
CA ARG A 213 -11.34 -4.44 12.75
C ARG A 213 -12.01 -5.51 11.86
N MET A 214 -11.79 -5.44 10.55
CA MET A 214 -12.30 -6.47 9.62
C MET A 214 -11.61 -7.80 9.82
N ARG A 215 -10.31 -7.79 10.16
CA ARG A 215 -9.60 -9.00 10.57
C ARG A 215 -10.26 -9.63 11.79
N GLU A 216 -10.60 -8.83 12.80
CA GLU A 216 -11.29 -9.29 14.00
C GLU A 216 -12.65 -9.89 13.67
N ALA A 217 -13.43 -9.23 12.82
CA ALA A 217 -14.72 -9.75 12.34
C ALA A 217 -14.59 -11.11 11.66
N LEU A 218 -13.60 -11.27 10.77
CA LEU A 218 -13.34 -12.55 10.10
C LEU A 218 -12.95 -13.67 11.10
N ILE A 219 -12.12 -13.36 12.09
CA ILE A 219 -11.70 -14.34 13.11
C ILE A 219 -12.90 -14.78 13.98
N ASN A 220 -13.85 -13.88 14.21
CA ASN A 220 -15.03 -14.15 15.02
C ASN A 220 -16.18 -14.81 14.24
N ASP A 221 -16.04 -15.00 12.91
CA ASP A 221 -17.03 -15.72 12.13
C ASP A 221 -17.05 -17.20 12.55
N GLU A 222 -18.23 -17.68 12.98
CA GLU A 222 -18.40 -19.07 13.43
C GLU A 222 -18.01 -20.10 12.38
N ARG A 223 -18.17 -19.78 11.08
CA ARG A 223 -17.84 -20.69 9.98
C ARG A 223 -16.35 -20.94 9.88
N LEU A 224 -15.54 -19.90 10.17
CA LEU A 224 -14.08 -20.02 10.17
C LEU A 224 -13.53 -20.64 11.46
N GLN A 225 -14.31 -20.66 12.53
CA GLN A 225 -13.90 -21.23 13.81
C GLN A 225 -14.18 -22.74 13.91
N LYS A 226 -15.17 -23.25 13.19
CA LYS A 226 -15.55 -24.67 13.25
C LYS A 226 -14.73 -25.49 12.28
N ALA A 227 -13.99 -26.46 12.80
CA ALA A 227 -13.20 -27.42 12.00
C ALA A 227 -14.07 -28.23 11.02
N ASP A 228 -15.37 -28.37 11.26
CA ASP A 228 -16.33 -29.06 10.41
C ASP A 228 -16.47 -28.44 9.00
N PHE A 229 -16.09 -27.17 8.84
CA PHE A 229 -16.08 -26.51 7.53
C PHE A 229 -14.75 -26.63 6.77
N GLY A 230 -13.82 -27.46 7.24
CA GLY A 230 -12.54 -27.73 6.56
C GLY A 230 -11.49 -26.63 6.69
N PHE A 231 -11.74 -25.59 7.48
CA PHE A 231 -10.74 -24.57 7.78
C PHE A 231 -9.91 -25.03 9.00
N SER A 232 -8.62 -25.28 8.80
CA SER A 232 -7.68 -25.46 9.90
C SER A 232 -7.50 -24.13 10.66
N SER A 233 -7.19 -24.19 11.93
CA SER A 233 -7.09 -23.04 12.82
C SER A 233 -6.40 -21.83 12.15
N LEU A 234 -7.15 -20.75 11.95
CA LEU A 234 -6.76 -19.53 11.25
C LEU A 234 -5.76 -18.63 12.01
N ARG A 235 -5.28 -19.08 13.17
CA ARG A 235 -4.40 -18.27 14.01
C ARG A 235 -2.96 -18.74 13.90
N LYS A 236 -2.13 -17.93 13.25
CA LYS A 236 -0.69 -17.98 13.50
C LYS A 236 -0.37 -17.37 14.87
N SER A 237 0.65 -17.87 15.54
CA SER A 237 1.14 -17.39 16.83
C SER A 237 1.40 -15.88 16.89
N ASN A 238 1.63 -15.24 15.74
CA ASN A 238 1.95 -13.82 15.61
C ASN A 238 0.75 -12.91 15.27
N GLY A 239 -0.48 -13.39 15.40
CA GLY A 239 -1.69 -12.63 15.10
C GLY A 239 -1.92 -12.34 13.61
N ALA A 240 -1.13 -12.92 12.71
CA ALA A 240 -1.38 -12.91 11.28
C ALA A 240 -2.54 -13.86 10.94
N LEU A 241 -3.33 -13.52 9.91
CA LEU A 241 -4.29 -14.44 9.33
C LEU A 241 -3.57 -15.40 8.40
N ASP A 242 -3.91 -16.68 8.48
CA ASP A 242 -3.55 -17.62 7.44
C ASP A 242 -4.32 -17.32 6.16
N PRO A 243 -3.79 -17.69 4.98
CA PRO A 243 -4.51 -17.55 3.74
C PRO A 243 -5.86 -18.30 3.80
N ILE A 244 -6.95 -17.57 3.54
CA ILE A 244 -8.29 -18.16 3.39
C ILE A 244 -8.56 -18.23 1.90
N MET A 245 -8.90 -19.40 1.38
CA MET A 245 -9.17 -19.61 -0.05
C MET A 245 -8.02 -19.17 -0.97
N GLY A 246 -6.77 -19.29 -0.53
CA GLY A 246 -5.61 -18.82 -1.28
C GLY A 246 -5.37 -17.30 -1.26
N ILE A 247 -6.22 -16.53 -0.58
CA ILE A 247 -6.07 -15.08 -0.46
C ILE A 247 -5.05 -14.74 0.62
N GLN A 248 -4.04 -13.94 0.28
CA GLN A 248 -3.10 -13.37 1.24
C GLN A 248 -3.64 -12.06 1.79
N PHE A 249 -3.79 -11.99 3.12
CA PHE A 249 -4.30 -10.80 3.78
C PHE A 249 -3.19 -9.85 4.21
N ILE A 250 -3.41 -8.57 3.92
CA ILE A 250 -2.52 -7.48 4.31
C ILE A 250 -3.29 -6.57 5.26
N ILE A 251 -2.81 -6.44 6.49
CA ILE A 251 -3.49 -5.63 7.49
C ILE A 251 -2.94 -4.20 7.41
N GLY A 252 -3.80 -3.27 7.00
CA GLY A 252 -3.47 -1.85 6.88
C GLY A 252 -4.57 -0.96 7.48
N PRO A 253 -4.22 0.09 8.25
CA PRO A 253 -5.22 1.00 8.80
C PRO A 253 -5.76 2.02 7.78
N ASN A 254 -5.07 2.20 6.66
CA ASN A 254 -5.27 3.33 5.74
C ASN A 254 -5.96 2.88 4.45
N LEU A 255 -7.20 2.40 4.56
CA LEU A 255 -8.03 2.13 3.40
C LEU A 255 -8.94 3.33 3.10
N PRO A 256 -9.26 3.60 1.82
CA PRO A 256 -10.16 4.68 1.46
C PRO A 256 -11.58 4.38 1.91
N LEU A 257 -12.32 5.44 2.15
CA LEU A 257 -13.75 5.41 2.41
C LEU A 257 -14.49 5.79 1.13
N ASP A 258 -15.65 5.18 0.93
CA ASP A 258 -16.61 5.60 -0.09
C ASP A 258 -17.37 6.86 0.36
N GLU A 259 -18.20 7.43 -0.52
CA GLU A 259 -19.05 8.59 -0.23
C GLU A 259 -20.01 8.33 0.95
N ASP A 260 -20.47 7.09 1.10
CA ASP A 260 -21.33 6.64 2.19
C ASP A 260 -20.59 6.35 3.50
N GLY A 261 -19.27 6.52 3.53
CA GLY A 261 -18.41 6.21 4.69
C GLY A 261 -18.08 4.74 4.86
N ASP A 262 -18.34 3.91 3.86
CA ASP A 262 -18.01 2.50 3.85
C ASP A 262 -16.55 2.27 3.43
N ILE A 263 -15.89 1.28 4.02
CA ILE A 263 -14.48 1.00 3.74
C ILE A 263 -14.38 0.18 2.46
N ILE A 264 -13.49 0.60 1.55
CA ILE A 264 -13.20 -0.14 0.33
C ILE A 264 -11.97 -1.02 0.58
N CYS A 265 -12.18 -2.35 0.58
CA CYS A 265 -11.12 -3.35 0.65
C CYS A 265 -10.72 -3.77 -0.76
N PRO A 266 -9.50 -3.48 -1.21
CA PRO A 266 -9.05 -3.91 -2.53
C PRO A 266 -8.60 -5.38 -2.49
N MET A 267 -8.97 -6.12 -3.52
CA MET A 267 -8.46 -7.45 -3.82
C MET A 267 -7.78 -7.39 -5.19
N TRP A 268 -6.56 -7.95 -5.30
CA TRP A 268 -5.79 -7.87 -6.54
C TRP A 268 -4.86 -9.05 -6.73
N MET A 269 -4.43 -9.25 -7.97
CA MET A 269 -3.37 -10.19 -8.31
C MET A 269 -2.00 -9.51 -8.17
N LYS A 270 -1.08 -10.15 -7.48
CA LYS A 270 0.26 -9.62 -7.19
C LYS A 270 1.00 -9.12 -8.44
N ASN A 271 0.98 -9.92 -9.52
CA ASN A 271 1.69 -9.60 -10.76
C ASN A 271 1.04 -8.47 -11.58
N SER A 272 -0.15 -7.99 -11.19
CA SER A 272 -0.85 -6.91 -11.87
C SER A 272 -0.59 -5.53 -11.26
N LEU A 273 0.07 -5.47 -10.09
CA LEU A 273 0.46 -4.23 -9.43
C LEU A 273 1.97 -4.02 -9.57
N TYR A 274 2.37 -2.92 -10.20
CA TYR A 274 3.77 -2.57 -10.41
C TYR A 274 4.16 -1.36 -9.59
N PHE A 275 5.31 -1.46 -8.94
CA PHE A 275 5.97 -0.38 -8.23
C PHE A 275 7.29 -0.04 -8.89
N GLY A 276 7.52 1.25 -9.14
CA GLY A 276 8.76 1.77 -9.73
C GLY A 276 9.51 2.68 -8.79
N SER A 277 10.82 2.47 -8.70
CA SER A 277 11.72 3.35 -7.96
C SER A 277 12.74 3.97 -8.91
N TRP A 278 12.68 5.29 -9.09
CA TRP A 278 13.66 6.10 -9.82
C TRP A 278 14.83 6.52 -8.94
N LYS A 279 14.51 6.80 -7.68
CA LYS A 279 15.53 7.14 -6.69
C LYS A 279 15.12 6.54 -5.35
N GLN A 280 15.92 5.57 -4.92
CA GLN A 280 15.77 5.01 -3.58
C GLN A 280 16.21 6.02 -2.52
N ASN A 281 15.72 5.87 -1.32
CA ASN A 281 15.91 6.72 -0.16
C ASN A 281 17.35 7.29 -0.03
N LYS A 282 17.61 8.40 -0.73
CA LYS A 282 18.89 9.09 -0.60
C LYS A 282 18.82 10.00 0.61
N VAL A 283 19.56 9.64 1.64
CA VAL A 283 19.79 10.47 2.81
C VAL A 283 21.02 11.35 2.55
N THR A 284 20.91 12.63 2.86
CA THR A 284 22.00 13.60 2.84
C THR A 284 22.09 14.27 4.21
N VAL A 285 23.30 14.43 4.71
CA VAL A 285 23.60 15.20 5.92
C VAL A 285 24.59 16.26 5.50
N GLU A 286 24.20 17.51 5.54
CA GLU A 286 24.98 18.64 5.03
C GLU A 286 24.88 19.81 6.01
N LYS A 287 25.98 20.56 6.20
CA LYS A 287 25.95 21.85 6.88
C LYS A 287 25.48 22.93 5.92
N ARG A 288 24.60 23.78 6.39
CA ARG A 288 24.05 24.90 5.62
C ARG A 288 24.63 26.23 6.10
N SER A 289 25.54 26.76 5.32
CA SER A 289 26.18 28.07 5.60
C SER A 289 25.20 29.27 5.48
N ASP A 290 24.06 29.09 4.79
CA ASP A 290 23.02 30.13 4.68
C ASP A 290 22.12 30.21 5.91
N LYS A 291 22.26 29.26 6.86
CA LYS A 291 21.50 29.17 8.11
C LYS A 291 22.42 28.87 9.29
N GLU A 292 23.38 29.76 9.56
CA GLU A 292 24.25 29.69 10.72
C GLU A 292 24.86 28.29 10.96
N ASP A 293 25.34 27.64 9.86
CA ASP A 293 25.96 26.30 9.86
C ASP A 293 25.05 25.17 10.39
N THR A 294 23.73 25.37 10.41
CA THR A 294 22.75 24.35 10.80
C THR A 294 22.99 23.02 10.07
N ILE A 295 23.01 21.92 10.82
CA ILE A 295 23.09 20.57 10.26
C ILE A 295 21.73 20.19 9.67
N GLN A 296 21.68 20.03 8.35
CA GLN A 296 20.48 19.59 7.64
C GLN A 296 20.55 18.11 7.32
N ILE A 297 19.54 17.35 7.78
CA ILE A 297 19.32 15.96 7.43
C ILE A 297 18.18 15.92 6.45
N GLY A 298 18.45 15.49 5.21
CA GLY A 298 17.47 15.40 4.14
C GLY A 298 17.28 13.96 3.66
N LEU A 299 16.03 13.59 3.34
CA LEU A 299 15.71 12.39 2.61
C LEU A 299 14.94 12.76 1.35
N LYS A 300 15.39 12.22 0.22
CA LYS A 300 14.70 12.36 -1.08
C LYS A 300 14.50 10.98 -1.69
N THR A 301 13.25 10.70 -2.09
CA THR A 301 12.87 9.50 -2.82
C THR A 301 11.95 9.84 -3.98
N ILE A 302 12.06 9.07 -5.08
CA ILE A 302 11.20 9.24 -6.26
C ILE A 302 10.65 7.87 -6.59
N MET A 303 9.32 7.73 -6.48
CA MET A 303 8.63 6.47 -6.64
C MET A 303 7.30 6.65 -7.36
N GLY A 304 6.81 5.59 -7.96
CA GLY A 304 5.51 5.55 -8.62
C GLY A 304 4.95 4.14 -8.60
N ALA A 305 3.66 4.01 -8.83
CA ALA A 305 3.00 2.71 -8.95
C ALA A 305 1.95 2.78 -10.07
N THR A 306 1.61 1.64 -10.65
CA THR A 306 0.54 1.54 -11.65
C THR A 306 -0.08 0.16 -11.67
N ARG A 307 -1.36 0.10 -12.02
CA ARG A 307 -2.06 -1.13 -12.39
C ARG A 307 -1.72 -1.48 -13.82
N MET A 308 -1.52 -2.77 -14.10
CA MET A 308 -1.28 -3.25 -15.45
C MET A 308 -2.57 -3.62 -16.18
N ARG A 309 -3.53 -4.20 -15.46
CA ARG A 309 -4.85 -4.59 -15.96
C ARG A 309 -5.90 -4.26 -14.93
N GLU A 310 -6.99 -3.60 -15.33
CA GLU A 310 -8.09 -3.24 -14.43
C GLU A 310 -8.90 -4.46 -14.01
N GLU A 311 -9.00 -5.47 -14.85
CA GLU A 311 -9.73 -6.72 -14.63
C GLU A 311 -9.15 -7.52 -13.44
N ALA A 312 -7.87 -7.29 -13.12
CA ALA A 312 -7.18 -7.97 -12.02
C ALA A 312 -7.40 -7.31 -10.65
N PHE A 313 -8.26 -6.30 -10.57
CA PHE A 313 -8.55 -5.55 -9.35
C PHE A 313 -10.04 -5.57 -9.06
N VAL A 314 -10.40 -5.96 -7.84
CA VAL A 314 -11.77 -5.98 -7.33
C VAL A 314 -11.86 -5.09 -6.10
N GLN A 315 -12.92 -4.29 -6.01
CA GLN A 315 -13.23 -3.47 -4.85
C GLN A 315 -14.32 -4.15 -4.03
N ILE A 316 -14.06 -4.41 -2.77
CA ILE A 316 -15.05 -4.97 -1.84
C ILE A 316 -15.48 -3.87 -0.87
N LYS A 317 -16.72 -3.40 -1.01
CA LYS A 317 -17.29 -2.41 -0.11
C LYS A 317 -17.77 -3.09 1.18
N CYS A 318 -17.37 -2.55 2.31
CA CYS A 318 -17.63 -3.13 3.61
C CYS A 318 -18.12 -2.08 4.59
N LYS A 319 -19.16 -2.39 5.35
CA LYS A 319 -19.65 -1.50 6.41
C LYS A 319 -18.59 -1.30 7.46
N GLN A 320 -18.36 -0.04 7.84
CA GLN A 320 -17.44 0.26 8.92
C GLN A 320 -18.01 -0.28 10.25
N LEU A 321 -17.21 -1.09 10.94
CA LEU A 321 -17.54 -1.52 12.30
C LEU A 321 -17.25 -0.36 13.26
N SER A 322 -18.25 0.00 14.02
CA SER A 322 -18.19 1.04 15.06
C SER A 322 -17.25 0.67 16.23
#